data_04bd3e5c683994e6852fb3521ebeae6b
#
_entry.id   04bd3e5c683994e6852fb3521ebeae6b
#
_cell.length_a   1.000
_cell.length_b   1.000
_cell.length_c   1.000
_cell.angle_alpha   90.00
_cell.angle_beta   90.00
_cell.angle_gamma   90.00
#
_symmetry.space_group_name_H-M   'P 1'
#
loop_
_entity.id
_entity.type
_entity.pdbx_description
1 polymer ?
#
loop_
_entity_poly.entity_id
_entity_poly.type
_entity_poly.pdbx_seq_one_letter_code
_entity_poly.pdbx_strand_id
1 'polypeptide(L)'
;MKTIGVLTSGGDAPGMNAAVRAVVRTACENHIKVYGIDRGYKGLMEGALIPMEIRTVCDIIHRGGTFLHSARSKDFATEEGMQKAIEICHAYGIEGIVVIGGDGSFRGARDLSERGIPCVGIPGTIDNDIACCDYTIGYDTCLNTIMEMVDRIRDTSASHDRCSVIEVMGRRAGYLALNAGIAVGATAILIPEVEFDLKRDVFDRIRRTQKTGKKHFLVIVAEGVTADGEMSVDELAKAIEEETGVESRAMVLAHVQRGGSPTVKDRVVASQMGYRAVELLMDGIGNRVVAMQNDQIVDYDIFEALNMKKHIDMDLYKMANIISI
;
A
#
# COMPACT_ATOMS: atom_id res chain seq x y z
N MET A 1 26.02 7.41 -15.23
CA MET A 1 24.62 7.79 -15.48
C MET A 1 24.49 9.30 -15.44
N LYS A 2 23.80 9.89 -16.43
CA LYS A 2 23.66 11.36 -16.55
C LYS A 2 22.23 11.85 -16.36
N THR A 3 21.25 11.01 -16.68
CA THR A 3 19.83 11.39 -16.61
C THR A 3 18.98 10.20 -16.16
N ILE A 4 18.09 10.42 -15.21
CA ILE A 4 17.11 9.41 -14.75
C ILE A 4 15.69 9.95 -14.81
N GLY A 5 14.73 9.02 -14.91
CA GLY A 5 13.32 9.29 -14.72
C GLY A 5 12.87 8.84 -13.32
N VAL A 6 11.83 9.48 -12.77
CA VAL A 6 11.11 9.01 -11.59
C VAL A 6 9.62 9.09 -11.83
N LEU A 7 8.89 8.04 -11.50
CA LEU A 7 7.44 7.99 -11.62
C LEU A 7 6.78 7.35 -10.41
N THR A 8 5.51 7.69 -10.20
CA THR A 8 4.60 6.99 -9.30
C THR A 8 3.54 6.28 -10.13
N SER A 9 3.19 5.05 -9.76
CA SER A 9 2.27 4.21 -10.53
C SER A 9 1.38 3.37 -9.60
N GLY A 10 0.17 3.08 -10.04
CA GLY A 10 -0.81 2.31 -9.26
C GLY A 10 -1.65 3.19 -8.34
N GLY A 11 -2.07 2.64 -7.21
CA GLY A 11 -2.77 3.41 -6.17
C GLY A 11 -1.80 4.32 -5.43
N ASP A 12 -2.25 5.52 -5.10
CA ASP A 12 -1.47 6.43 -4.27
C ASP A 12 -1.35 5.91 -2.83
N ALA A 13 -0.23 6.27 -2.21
CA ALA A 13 0.07 5.92 -0.82
C ALA A 13 0.80 7.09 -0.14
N PRO A 14 0.45 7.42 1.13
CA PRO A 14 1.14 8.47 1.88
C PRO A 14 2.62 8.13 2.04
N GLY A 15 3.51 9.04 1.65
CA GLY A 15 4.96 8.82 1.64
C GLY A 15 5.57 8.67 0.24
N MET A 16 4.77 8.47 -0.82
CA MET A 16 5.29 8.48 -2.19
C MET A 16 6.04 9.77 -2.52
N ASN A 17 5.56 10.91 -2.06
CA ASN A 17 6.22 12.20 -2.24
C ASN A 17 7.57 12.27 -1.51
N ALA A 18 7.71 11.63 -0.36
CA ALA A 18 8.98 11.56 0.36
C ALA A 18 10.01 10.73 -0.44
N ALA A 19 9.57 9.63 -1.07
CA ALA A 19 10.42 8.83 -1.95
C ALA A 19 10.85 9.63 -3.20
N VAL A 20 9.91 10.28 -3.90
CA VAL A 20 10.22 11.18 -5.04
C VAL A 20 11.24 12.24 -4.63
N ARG A 21 11.03 12.88 -3.48
CA ARG A 21 11.95 13.89 -2.94
C ARG A 21 13.35 13.32 -2.71
N ALA A 22 13.45 12.15 -2.13
CA ALA A 22 14.74 11.51 -1.87
C ALA A 22 15.46 11.18 -3.19
N VAL A 23 14.77 10.59 -4.16
CA VAL A 23 15.31 10.31 -5.50
C VAL A 23 15.86 11.58 -6.15
N VAL A 24 15.06 12.65 -6.22
CA VAL A 24 15.47 13.90 -6.87
C VAL A 24 16.66 14.52 -6.17
N ARG A 25 16.64 14.62 -4.84
CA ARG A 25 17.74 15.25 -4.09
C ARG A 25 19.03 14.46 -4.19
N THR A 26 18.96 13.13 -4.06
CA THR A 26 20.15 12.28 -4.21
C THR A 26 20.75 12.37 -5.61
N ALA A 27 19.92 12.36 -6.64
CA ALA A 27 20.39 12.49 -8.01
C ALA A 27 21.00 13.86 -8.28
N CYS A 28 20.36 14.95 -7.84
CA CYS A 28 20.88 16.31 -8.01
C CYS A 28 22.23 16.53 -7.29
N GLU A 29 22.40 15.97 -6.08
CA GLU A 29 23.68 16.03 -5.34
C GLU A 29 24.80 15.34 -6.11
N ASN A 30 24.50 14.32 -6.88
CA ASN A 30 25.43 13.60 -7.74
C ASN A 30 25.45 14.11 -9.19
N HIS A 31 24.97 15.33 -9.44
CA HIS A 31 24.95 15.98 -10.76
C HIS A 31 24.20 15.19 -11.85
N ILE A 32 23.22 14.38 -11.46
CA ILE A 32 22.36 13.61 -12.34
C ILE A 32 21.09 14.42 -12.61
N LYS A 33 20.76 14.60 -13.89
CA LYS A 33 19.52 15.23 -14.33
C LYS A 33 18.33 14.31 -14.03
N VAL A 34 17.24 14.87 -13.53
CA VAL A 34 16.03 14.11 -13.20
C VAL A 34 14.83 14.63 -13.97
N TYR A 35 14.07 13.73 -14.54
CA TYR A 35 12.72 13.97 -15.03
C TYR A 35 11.69 13.28 -14.16
N GLY A 36 10.75 14.04 -13.59
CA GLY A 36 9.51 13.52 -13.06
C GLY A 36 8.57 13.17 -14.21
N ILE A 37 8.03 11.97 -14.20
CA ILE A 37 7.11 11.49 -15.23
C ILE A 37 5.69 11.65 -14.68
N ASP A 38 4.94 12.61 -15.23
CA ASP A 38 3.56 12.88 -14.81
C ASP A 38 2.64 11.72 -15.19
N ARG A 39 1.78 11.28 -14.28
CA ARG A 39 0.82 10.18 -14.49
C ARG A 39 1.43 8.83 -14.86
N GLY A 40 2.62 8.53 -14.31
CA GLY A 40 3.24 7.21 -14.40
C GLY A 40 3.51 6.75 -15.83
N TYR A 41 3.26 5.49 -16.12
CA TYR A 41 3.55 4.90 -17.43
C TYR A 41 2.75 5.52 -18.58
N LYS A 42 1.54 6.01 -18.31
CA LYS A 42 0.77 6.75 -19.33
C LYS A 42 1.53 7.99 -19.77
N GLY A 43 1.97 8.79 -18.81
CA GLY A 43 2.74 10.00 -19.12
C GLY A 43 4.10 9.72 -19.75
N LEU A 44 4.73 8.58 -19.43
CA LEU A 44 5.96 8.17 -20.09
C LEU A 44 5.74 7.97 -21.60
N MET A 45 4.66 7.28 -22.01
CA MET A 45 4.31 7.11 -23.42
C MET A 45 3.95 8.42 -24.13
N GLU A 46 3.38 9.38 -23.38
CA GLU A 46 2.95 10.69 -23.90
C GLU A 46 4.07 11.74 -23.88
N GLY A 47 5.23 11.43 -23.30
CA GLY A 47 6.33 12.37 -23.12
C GLY A 47 6.03 13.49 -22.11
N ALA A 48 5.12 13.22 -21.16
CA ALA A 48 4.74 14.14 -20.08
C ALA A 48 5.83 14.19 -19.00
N LEU A 49 6.96 14.81 -19.31
CA LEU A 49 8.16 14.88 -18.49
C LEU A 49 8.34 16.27 -17.89
N ILE A 50 8.58 16.30 -16.58
CA ILE A 50 8.80 17.52 -15.80
C ILE A 50 10.27 17.54 -15.37
N PRO A 51 11.07 18.54 -15.80
CA PRO A 51 12.42 18.71 -15.27
C PRO A 51 12.37 18.91 -13.76
N MET A 52 13.15 18.14 -13.03
CA MET A 52 13.14 18.16 -11.55
C MET A 52 14.45 18.72 -11.02
N GLU A 53 14.33 19.67 -10.09
CA GLU A 53 15.44 20.28 -9.38
C GLU A 53 15.19 20.16 -7.87
N ILE A 54 16.20 20.48 -7.05
CA ILE A 54 16.06 20.47 -5.58
C ILE A 54 14.87 21.31 -5.10
N ARG A 55 14.59 22.44 -5.77
CA ARG A 55 13.46 23.31 -5.44
C ARG A 55 12.09 22.73 -5.82
N THR A 56 12.02 21.93 -6.87
CA THR A 56 10.77 21.30 -7.33
C THR A 56 10.16 20.37 -6.26
N VAL A 57 11.02 19.79 -5.44
CA VAL A 57 10.62 18.84 -4.37
C VAL A 57 10.68 19.47 -2.96
N CYS A 58 10.72 20.80 -2.86
CA CYS A 58 10.57 21.48 -1.58
C CYS A 58 9.14 21.30 -1.07
N ASP A 59 9.00 21.14 0.25
CA ASP A 59 7.73 21.11 0.97
C ASP A 59 6.71 20.04 0.51
N ILE A 60 7.19 18.93 -0.09
CA ILE A 60 6.33 17.81 -0.47
C ILE A 60 6.44 16.60 0.46
N ILE A 61 7.45 16.54 1.35
CA ILE A 61 7.71 15.38 2.22
C ILE A 61 6.53 15.05 3.15
N HIS A 62 5.78 16.05 3.57
CA HIS A 62 4.65 15.90 4.48
C HIS A 62 3.30 15.74 3.76
N ARG A 63 3.28 15.86 2.42
CA ARG A 63 2.06 15.82 1.64
C ARG A 63 1.66 14.40 1.31
N GLY A 64 0.38 14.06 1.57
CA GLY A 64 -0.22 12.82 1.08
C GLY A 64 -0.45 12.83 -0.42
N GLY A 65 -0.96 11.71 -0.93
CA GLY A 65 -1.12 11.51 -2.37
C GLY A 65 0.23 11.42 -3.11
N THR A 66 0.21 11.71 -4.40
CA THR A 66 1.45 11.77 -5.20
C THR A 66 1.50 13.04 -6.05
N PHE A 67 2.58 13.77 -5.91
CA PHE A 67 2.90 14.99 -6.66
C PHE A 67 3.01 14.73 -8.18
N LEU A 68 3.49 13.55 -8.58
CA LEU A 68 3.63 13.15 -9.98
C LEU A 68 2.36 12.52 -10.55
N HIS A 69 1.26 12.53 -9.80
CA HIS A 69 0.02 11.86 -10.17
C HIS A 69 0.21 10.38 -10.50
N SER A 70 -0.87 9.69 -10.77
CA SER A 70 -0.87 8.28 -11.17
C SER A 70 -2.03 8.01 -12.12
N ALA A 71 -1.82 7.18 -13.12
CA ALA A 71 -2.87 6.74 -14.01
C ALA A 71 -2.68 5.25 -14.35
N ARG A 72 -3.79 4.54 -14.46
CA ARG A 72 -3.77 3.18 -15.03
C ARG A 72 -3.67 3.29 -16.54
N SER A 73 -2.77 2.51 -17.15
CA SER A 73 -2.64 2.42 -18.60
C SER A 73 -2.64 0.97 -19.04
N LYS A 74 -3.68 0.59 -19.78
CA LYS A 74 -3.72 -0.72 -20.45
C LYS A 74 -2.82 -0.71 -21.70
N ASP A 75 -2.69 0.45 -22.33
CA ASP A 75 -1.92 0.61 -23.56
C ASP A 75 -0.41 0.40 -23.32
N PHE A 76 0.09 0.75 -22.13
CA PHE A 76 1.49 0.50 -21.77
C PHE A 76 1.86 -0.99 -21.76
N ALA A 77 0.92 -1.87 -21.50
CA ALA A 77 1.15 -3.32 -21.53
C ALA A 77 1.21 -3.90 -22.96
N THR A 78 0.95 -3.09 -23.99
CA THR A 78 1.09 -3.48 -25.38
C THR A 78 2.51 -3.22 -25.90
N GLU A 79 2.94 -3.97 -26.93
CA GLU A 79 4.25 -3.76 -27.53
C GLU A 79 4.41 -2.33 -28.10
N GLU A 80 3.34 -1.78 -28.71
CA GLU A 80 3.34 -0.41 -29.23
C GLU A 80 3.50 0.63 -28.11
N GLY A 81 2.80 0.46 -26.98
CA GLY A 81 2.92 1.35 -25.83
C GLY A 81 4.32 1.29 -25.20
N MET A 82 4.88 0.09 -25.09
CA MET A 82 6.23 -0.12 -24.59
C MET A 82 7.27 0.53 -25.49
N GLN A 83 7.14 0.37 -26.82
CA GLN A 83 8.04 0.98 -27.78
C GLN A 83 8.02 2.52 -27.69
N LYS A 84 6.82 3.12 -27.59
CA LYS A 84 6.68 4.58 -27.37
C LYS A 84 7.40 5.05 -26.11
N ALA A 85 7.25 4.31 -25.01
CA ALA A 85 7.92 4.65 -23.75
C ALA A 85 9.46 4.62 -23.90
N ILE A 86 10.01 3.63 -24.60
CA ILE A 86 11.44 3.50 -24.87
C ILE A 86 11.95 4.64 -25.75
N GLU A 87 11.21 4.98 -26.81
CA GLU A 87 11.54 6.10 -27.70
C GLU A 87 11.61 7.42 -26.94
N ILE A 88 10.68 7.67 -26.02
CA ILE A 88 10.73 8.85 -25.14
C ILE A 88 11.95 8.80 -24.22
N CYS A 89 12.29 7.66 -23.62
CA CYS A 89 13.50 7.53 -22.81
C CYS A 89 14.75 7.91 -23.64
N HIS A 90 14.87 7.40 -24.85
CA HIS A 90 15.99 7.70 -25.72
C HIS A 90 16.02 9.18 -26.16
N ALA A 91 14.85 9.75 -26.52
CA ALA A 91 14.73 11.15 -26.94
C ALA A 91 15.17 12.14 -25.85
N TYR A 92 14.91 11.82 -24.59
CA TYR A 92 15.28 12.65 -23.43
C TYR A 92 16.60 12.22 -22.78
N GLY A 93 17.24 11.17 -23.28
CA GLY A 93 18.49 10.62 -22.75
C GLY A 93 18.34 10.01 -21.37
N ILE A 94 17.16 9.47 -21.05
CA ILE A 94 16.89 8.79 -19.77
C ILE A 94 17.60 7.43 -19.79
N GLU A 95 18.55 7.24 -18.89
CA GLU A 95 19.39 6.04 -18.79
C GLU A 95 18.91 5.05 -17.72
N GLY A 96 17.91 5.43 -16.92
CA GLY A 96 17.29 4.56 -15.91
C GLY A 96 16.08 5.23 -15.30
N ILE A 97 15.17 4.43 -14.72
CA ILE A 97 13.91 4.91 -14.13
C ILE A 97 13.74 4.35 -12.73
N VAL A 98 13.40 5.24 -11.77
CA VAL A 98 12.90 4.83 -10.45
C VAL A 98 11.37 4.76 -10.52
N VAL A 99 10.82 3.59 -10.19
CA VAL A 99 9.38 3.30 -10.24
C VAL A 99 8.85 3.10 -8.83
N ILE A 100 8.00 4.02 -8.36
CA ILE A 100 7.40 3.97 -7.03
C ILE A 100 5.97 3.46 -7.18
N GLY A 101 5.66 2.29 -6.59
CA GLY A 101 4.34 1.70 -6.70
C GLY A 101 4.25 0.26 -6.17
N GLY A 102 3.21 -0.46 -6.57
CA GLY A 102 2.95 -1.84 -6.19
C GLY A 102 3.37 -2.85 -7.24
N ASP A 103 2.92 -4.10 -7.07
CA ASP A 103 3.26 -5.26 -7.91
C ASP A 103 3.04 -5.01 -9.42
N GLY A 104 1.90 -4.43 -9.80
CA GLY A 104 1.64 -4.09 -11.21
C GLY A 104 2.63 -3.08 -11.79
N SER A 105 3.12 -2.15 -10.98
CA SER A 105 4.13 -1.16 -11.38
C SER A 105 5.50 -1.83 -11.58
N PHE A 106 5.83 -2.83 -10.77
CA PHE A 106 7.09 -3.58 -10.92
C PHE A 106 7.07 -4.50 -12.15
N ARG A 107 5.92 -5.04 -12.54
CA ARG A 107 5.79 -5.75 -13.84
C ARG A 107 6.12 -4.83 -15.00
N GLY A 108 5.61 -3.61 -15.00
CA GLY A 108 5.97 -2.61 -16.01
C GLY A 108 7.45 -2.21 -15.98
N ALA A 109 8.05 -2.09 -14.78
CA ALA A 109 9.48 -1.84 -14.61
C ALA A 109 10.33 -2.99 -15.14
N ARG A 110 9.93 -4.24 -14.89
CA ARG A 110 10.57 -5.44 -15.45
C ARG A 110 10.54 -5.40 -16.98
N ASP A 111 9.37 -5.14 -17.56
CA ASP A 111 9.18 -5.15 -19.01
C ASP A 111 10.01 -4.07 -19.72
N LEU A 112 10.20 -2.88 -19.11
CA LEU A 112 11.15 -1.86 -19.56
C LEU A 112 12.60 -2.33 -19.42
N SER A 113 12.92 -2.98 -18.31
CA SER A 113 14.26 -3.47 -18.02
C SER A 113 14.72 -4.52 -19.04
N GLU A 114 13.82 -5.45 -19.41
CA GLU A 114 14.07 -6.44 -20.46
C GLU A 114 14.39 -5.80 -21.84
N ARG A 115 13.91 -4.56 -22.05
CA ARG A 115 14.12 -3.80 -23.29
C ARG A 115 15.23 -2.76 -23.20
N GLY A 116 16.05 -2.84 -22.16
CA GLY A 116 17.28 -2.06 -22.03
C GLY A 116 17.15 -0.71 -21.32
N ILE A 117 16.01 -0.42 -20.66
CA ILE A 117 15.87 0.73 -19.76
C ILE A 117 15.95 0.25 -18.30
N PRO A 118 17.10 0.35 -17.63
CA PRO A 118 17.28 -0.11 -16.27
C PRO A 118 16.26 0.54 -15.32
N CYS A 119 15.53 -0.28 -14.56
CA CYS A 119 14.54 0.21 -13.60
C CYS A 119 14.89 -0.23 -12.18
N VAL A 120 14.55 0.62 -11.19
CA VAL A 120 14.58 0.28 -9.77
C VAL A 120 13.22 0.57 -9.17
N GLY A 121 12.58 -0.47 -8.63
CA GLY A 121 11.28 -0.39 -7.98
C GLY A 121 11.39 0.03 -6.50
N ILE A 122 10.46 0.85 -6.04
CA ILE A 122 10.28 1.22 -4.63
C ILE A 122 8.85 0.86 -4.21
N PRO A 123 8.64 -0.01 -3.20
CA PRO A 123 7.32 -0.44 -2.75
C PRO A 123 6.51 0.72 -2.14
N GLY A 124 5.54 1.22 -2.89
CA GLY A 124 4.60 2.26 -2.47
C GLY A 124 3.16 1.76 -2.64
N THR A 125 2.60 1.21 -1.57
CA THR A 125 1.22 0.71 -1.48
C THR A 125 0.81 0.60 -0.02
N ILE A 126 -0.46 0.90 0.29
CA ILE A 126 -1.01 0.72 1.64
C ILE A 126 -1.28 -0.75 1.97
N ASP A 127 -1.36 -1.64 0.99
CA ASP A 127 -1.83 -3.01 1.14
C ASP A 127 -0.81 -3.93 1.83
N ASN A 128 0.46 -3.53 1.85
CA ASN A 128 1.62 -4.29 2.37
C ASN A 128 1.74 -5.70 1.77
N ASP A 129 1.31 -5.87 0.51
CA ASP A 129 1.21 -7.14 -0.21
C ASP A 129 2.44 -7.48 -1.07
N ILE A 130 3.48 -6.64 -1.08
CA ILE A 130 4.73 -6.87 -1.83
C ILE A 130 5.56 -7.94 -1.12
N ALA A 131 5.78 -9.06 -1.79
CA ALA A 131 6.33 -10.26 -1.16
C ALA A 131 7.78 -10.14 -0.67
N CYS A 132 8.62 -9.41 -1.38
CA CYS A 132 10.02 -9.18 -1.01
C CYS A 132 10.22 -8.14 0.09
N CYS A 133 9.15 -7.54 0.62
CA CYS A 133 9.24 -6.39 1.51
C CYS A 133 8.37 -6.59 2.77
N ASP A 134 8.94 -6.40 3.95
CA ASP A 134 8.21 -6.47 5.21
C ASP A 134 7.29 -5.25 5.39
N TYR A 135 7.69 -4.12 4.81
CA TYR A 135 7.04 -2.85 5.01
C TYR A 135 6.97 -2.04 3.71
N THR A 136 5.76 -1.70 3.25
CA THR A 136 5.54 -0.84 2.08
C THR A 136 5.20 0.58 2.50
N ILE A 137 5.67 1.57 1.70
CA ILE A 137 5.42 3.00 1.96
C ILE A 137 3.91 3.28 1.91
N GLY A 138 3.39 3.90 2.97
CA GLY A 138 1.98 4.24 3.15
C GLY A 138 1.21 3.32 4.07
N TYR A 139 1.75 2.15 4.39
CA TYR A 139 1.09 1.16 5.24
C TYR A 139 0.87 1.67 6.67
N ASP A 140 1.88 2.23 7.32
CA ASP A 140 1.77 2.74 8.69
C ASP A 140 0.80 3.93 8.79
N THR A 141 0.84 4.85 7.83
CA THR A 141 -0.11 5.96 7.77
C THR A 141 -1.54 5.46 7.60
N CYS A 142 -1.75 4.46 6.76
CA CYS A 142 -3.05 3.83 6.56
C CYS A 142 -3.56 3.18 7.85
N LEU A 143 -2.73 2.44 8.57
CA LEU A 143 -3.08 1.85 9.86
C LEU A 143 -3.50 2.91 10.88
N ASN A 144 -2.76 4.02 10.98
CA ASN A 144 -3.09 5.13 11.87
C ASN A 144 -4.43 5.79 11.47
N THR A 145 -4.69 5.94 10.17
CA THR A 145 -5.98 6.46 9.68
C THR A 145 -7.14 5.52 10.04
N ILE A 146 -6.97 4.20 9.83
CA ILE A 146 -7.98 3.22 10.22
C ILE A 146 -8.24 3.29 11.72
N MET A 147 -7.20 3.28 12.54
CA MET A 147 -7.30 3.34 13.99
C MET A 147 -8.08 4.59 14.43
N GLU A 148 -7.74 5.78 13.91
CA GLU A 148 -8.44 7.01 14.23
C GLU A 148 -9.94 6.95 13.84
N MET A 149 -10.25 6.43 12.66
CA MET A 149 -11.65 6.30 12.22
C MET A 149 -12.43 5.30 13.07
N VAL A 150 -11.81 4.16 13.40
CA VAL A 150 -12.45 3.13 14.23
C VAL A 150 -12.66 3.62 15.66
N ASP A 151 -11.75 4.40 16.23
CA ASP A 151 -11.93 4.97 17.57
C ASP A 151 -13.13 5.94 17.61
N ARG A 152 -13.31 6.78 16.57
CA ARG A 152 -14.51 7.64 16.41
C ARG A 152 -15.81 6.81 16.28
N ILE A 153 -15.75 5.70 15.54
CA ILE A 153 -16.87 4.77 15.39
C ILE A 153 -17.17 4.09 16.73
N ARG A 154 -16.14 3.74 17.49
CA ARG A 154 -16.25 3.13 18.83
C ARG A 154 -17.04 4.00 19.79
N ASP A 155 -16.79 5.31 19.81
CA ASP A 155 -17.48 6.25 20.71
C ASP A 155 -19.00 6.19 20.53
N THR A 156 -19.46 6.16 19.27
CA THR A 156 -20.89 6.03 19.00
C THR A 156 -21.42 4.62 19.24
N SER A 157 -20.63 3.58 18.91
CA SER A 157 -21.02 2.18 19.17
C SER A 157 -21.17 1.90 20.66
N ALA A 158 -20.29 2.45 21.50
CA ALA A 158 -20.35 2.34 22.93
C ALA A 158 -21.55 3.09 23.53
N SER A 159 -21.92 4.24 22.95
CA SER A 159 -23.06 5.07 23.39
C SER A 159 -24.41 4.39 23.13
N HIS A 160 -24.47 3.45 22.20
CA HIS A 160 -25.73 2.82 21.77
C HIS A 160 -25.74 1.29 21.96
N ASP A 161 -24.76 0.70 22.64
CA ASP A 161 -24.62 -0.75 22.83
C ASP A 161 -24.65 -1.55 21.51
N ARG A 162 -23.93 -1.07 20.46
CA ARG A 162 -23.97 -1.61 19.09
C ARG A 162 -22.74 -2.42 18.72
N CYS A 163 -22.89 -3.23 17.68
CA CYS A 163 -21.78 -3.83 16.93
C CYS A 163 -21.51 -3.00 15.66
N SER A 164 -20.26 -2.61 15.44
CA SER A 164 -19.81 -2.01 14.18
C SER A 164 -19.01 -3.02 13.38
N VAL A 165 -19.46 -3.28 12.14
CA VAL A 165 -18.78 -4.13 11.16
C VAL A 165 -18.09 -3.19 10.17
N ILE A 166 -16.76 -3.19 10.17
CA ILE A 166 -15.97 -2.18 9.49
C ILE A 166 -15.09 -2.84 8.43
N GLU A 167 -15.35 -2.49 7.17
CA GLU A 167 -14.53 -2.93 6.06
C GLU A 167 -13.32 -2.01 5.88
N VAL A 168 -12.15 -2.63 5.74
CA VAL A 168 -10.88 -1.96 5.45
C VAL A 168 -10.29 -2.46 4.14
N MET A 169 -9.53 -1.60 3.46
CA MET A 169 -8.82 -1.93 2.24
C MET A 169 -7.74 -3.01 2.46
N GLY A 170 -7.00 -3.37 1.43
CA GLY A 170 -5.94 -4.37 1.44
C GLY A 170 -5.98 -5.28 0.21
N ARG A 171 -6.89 -5.03 -0.74
CA ARG A 171 -7.13 -5.85 -1.96
C ARG A 171 -7.44 -7.29 -1.56
N ARG A 172 -6.51 -8.21 -1.88
CA ARG A 172 -6.63 -9.65 -1.58
C ARG A 172 -5.81 -10.07 -0.37
N ALA A 173 -5.33 -9.11 0.43
CA ALA A 173 -4.47 -9.35 1.59
C ALA A 173 -5.08 -8.79 2.87
N GLY A 174 -4.96 -9.53 3.95
CA GLY A 174 -5.51 -9.20 5.27
C GLY A 174 -4.58 -8.40 6.19
N TYR A 175 -3.44 -7.89 5.70
CA TYR A 175 -2.44 -7.22 6.56
C TYR A 175 -3.00 -5.98 7.26
N LEU A 176 -3.76 -5.14 6.55
CA LEU A 176 -4.41 -3.96 7.14
C LEU A 176 -5.45 -4.38 8.18
N ALA A 177 -6.32 -5.32 7.82
CA ALA A 177 -7.38 -5.79 8.72
C ALA A 177 -6.81 -6.44 9.99
N LEU A 178 -5.78 -7.28 9.87
CA LEU A 178 -5.15 -7.95 11.01
C LEU A 178 -4.51 -6.93 11.96
N ASN A 179 -3.63 -6.08 11.45
CA ASN A 179 -2.90 -5.15 12.31
C ASN A 179 -3.80 -4.04 12.88
N ALA A 180 -4.70 -3.48 12.08
CA ALA A 180 -5.69 -2.52 12.57
C ALA A 180 -6.64 -3.18 13.59
N GLY A 181 -7.13 -4.39 13.31
CA GLY A 181 -8.00 -5.12 14.21
C GLY A 181 -7.39 -5.40 15.59
N ILE A 182 -6.09 -5.72 15.63
CA ILE A 182 -5.33 -5.85 16.88
C ILE A 182 -5.23 -4.50 17.58
N ALA A 183 -4.83 -3.45 16.86
CA ALA A 183 -4.62 -2.12 17.42
C ALA A 183 -5.89 -1.52 18.03
N VAL A 184 -7.06 -1.81 17.43
CA VAL A 184 -8.35 -1.33 17.94
C VAL A 184 -9.04 -2.33 18.89
N GLY A 185 -8.45 -3.48 19.18
CA GLY A 185 -9.07 -4.50 20.05
C GLY A 185 -10.39 -5.03 19.51
N ALA A 186 -10.42 -5.38 18.21
CA ALA A 186 -11.60 -5.92 17.54
C ALA A 186 -12.02 -7.26 18.16
N THR A 187 -13.32 -7.48 18.26
CA THR A 187 -13.90 -8.75 18.75
C THR A 187 -13.68 -9.89 17.76
N ALA A 188 -13.73 -9.58 16.47
CA ALA A 188 -13.42 -10.52 15.40
C ALA A 188 -12.69 -9.78 14.25
N ILE A 189 -11.81 -10.52 13.57
CA ILE A 189 -11.04 -10.03 12.42
C ILE A 189 -11.19 -11.08 11.31
N LEU A 190 -11.77 -10.68 10.18
CA LEU A 190 -11.97 -11.54 9.01
C LEU A 190 -10.99 -11.15 7.91
N ILE A 191 -10.20 -12.11 7.46
CA ILE A 191 -9.16 -11.93 6.44
C ILE A 191 -9.24 -13.02 5.37
N PRO A 192 -8.90 -12.73 4.12
CA PRO A 192 -9.07 -13.68 3.02
C PRO A 192 -8.13 -14.88 3.08
N GLU A 193 -7.01 -14.78 3.83
CA GLU A 193 -6.03 -15.86 3.97
C GLU A 193 -6.47 -16.99 4.90
N VAL A 194 -7.57 -16.80 5.65
CA VAL A 194 -8.05 -17.75 6.64
C VAL A 194 -9.50 -18.09 6.36
N GLU A 195 -9.77 -19.39 6.22
CA GLU A 195 -11.14 -19.90 6.19
C GLU A 195 -11.82 -19.67 7.54
N PHE A 196 -12.96 -19.01 7.54
CA PHE A 196 -13.71 -18.67 8.75
C PHE A 196 -15.12 -19.23 8.71
N ASP A 197 -15.65 -19.51 9.90
CA ASP A 197 -17.04 -19.87 10.15
C ASP A 197 -17.72 -18.77 10.95
N LEU A 198 -18.77 -18.15 10.40
CA LEU A 198 -19.43 -17.00 11.04
C LEU A 198 -19.94 -17.31 12.43
N LYS A 199 -20.48 -18.52 12.63
CA LYS A 199 -20.99 -18.93 13.95
C LYS A 199 -19.86 -18.96 14.98
N ARG A 200 -18.79 -19.69 14.68
CA ARG A 200 -17.64 -19.86 15.58
C ARG A 200 -16.85 -18.57 15.76
N ASP A 201 -16.54 -17.89 14.66
CA ASP A 201 -15.53 -16.83 14.64
C ASP A 201 -16.10 -15.42 14.86
N VAL A 202 -17.43 -15.26 14.72
CA VAL A 202 -18.10 -13.97 14.94
C VAL A 202 -19.19 -14.10 16.02
N PHE A 203 -20.25 -14.89 15.77
CA PHE A 203 -21.44 -14.87 16.62
C PHE A 203 -21.17 -15.44 18.04
N ASP A 204 -20.50 -16.57 18.14
CA ASP A 204 -20.17 -17.18 19.45
C ASP A 204 -19.13 -16.34 20.21
N ARG A 205 -18.27 -15.59 19.51
CA ARG A 205 -17.33 -14.64 20.13
C ARG A 205 -18.08 -13.45 20.73
N ILE A 206 -19.01 -12.86 19.98
CA ILE A 206 -19.85 -11.76 20.47
C ILE A 206 -20.65 -12.25 21.70
N ARG A 207 -21.33 -13.38 21.60
CA ARG A 207 -22.10 -13.96 22.72
C ARG A 207 -21.24 -14.24 23.96
N ARG A 208 -20.02 -14.76 23.77
CA ARG A 208 -19.06 -14.97 24.85
C ARG A 208 -18.66 -13.66 25.51
N THR A 209 -18.34 -12.67 24.70
CA THR A 209 -17.93 -11.36 25.19
C THR A 209 -19.09 -10.61 25.88
N GLN A 210 -20.34 -10.76 25.40
CA GLN A 210 -21.54 -10.26 26.10
C GLN A 210 -21.64 -10.80 27.53
N LYS A 211 -21.31 -12.07 27.76
CA LYS A 211 -21.36 -12.69 29.10
C LYS A 211 -20.35 -12.05 30.08
N THR A 212 -19.32 -11.36 29.61
CA THR A 212 -18.39 -10.60 30.45
C THR A 212 -18.92 -9.21 30.81
N GLY A 213 -20.08 -8.81 30.31
CA GLY A 213 -20.69 -7.50 30.53
C GLY A 213 -20.36 -6.46 29.46
N LYS A 214 -19.59 -6.79 28.42
CA LYS A 214 -19.31 -5.90 27.29
C LYS A 214 -20.57 -5.81 26.42
N LYS A 215 -20.92 -4.60 26.00
CA LYS A 215 -22.16 -4.33 25.26
C LYS A 215 -21.94 -3.80 23.84
N HIS A 216 -20.73 -3.32 23.52
CA HIS A 216 -20.37 -2.84 22.19
C HIS A 216 -19.27 -3.70 21.59
N PHE A 217 -19.31 -3.90 20.27
CA PHE A 217 -18.43 -4.82 19.56
C PHE A 217 -17.89 -4.19 18.29
N LEU A 218 -16.68 -4.59 17.90
CA LEU A 218 -16.06 -4.22 16.64
C LEU A 218 -15.69 -5.48 15.87
N VAL A 219 -16.10 -5.55 14.63
CA VAL A 219 -15.70 -6.60 13.67
C VAL A 219 -14.96 -5.90 12.53
N ILE A 220 -13.69 -6.25 12.32
CA ILE A 220 -12.90 -5.72 11.21
C ILE A 220 -12.88 -6.75 10.08
N VAL A 221 -13.19 -6.31 8.88
CA VAL A 221 -13.30 -7.16 7.69
C VAL A 221 -12.38 -6.61 6.60
N ALA A 222 -11.48 -7.45 6.08
CA ALA A 222 -10.69 -7.08 4.90
C ALA A 222 -11.58 -7.06 3.64
N GLU A 223 -11.43 -6.08 2.75
CA GLU A 223 -12.19 -6.00 1.49
C GLU A 223 -12.03 -7.26 0.61
N GLY A 224 -10.94 -8.01 0.78
CA GLY A 224 -10.73 -9.27 0.08
C GLY A 224 -11.71 -10.38 0.48
N VAL A 225 -12.34 -10.27 1.66
CA VAL A 225 -13.39 -11.21 2.14
C VAL A 225 -14.72 -10.95 1.43
N THR A 226 -15.00 -9.70 1.10
CA THR A 226 -16.26 -9.27 0.49
C THR A 226 -16.17 -9.14 -1.04
N ALA A 227 -14.95 -9.12 -1.60
CA ALA A 227 -14.69 -8.84 -3.02
C ALA A 227 -15.27 -9.89 -3.99
N ASP A 228 -15.35 -11.15 -3.58
CA ASP A 228 -15.85 -12.24 -4.43
C ASP A 228 -17.39 -12.35 -4.38
N GLY A 229 -18.08 -11.44 -3.66
CA GLY A 229 -19.53 -11.24 -3.70
C GLY A 229 -20.36 -12.29 -2.95
N GLU A 230 -19.73 -13.14 -2.16
CA GLU A 230 -20.45 -14.14 -1.35
C GLU A 230 -21.20 -13.50 -0.17
N MET A 231 -20.72 -12.40 0.37
CA MET A 231 -21.35 -11.67 1.48
C MET A 231 -20.80 -10.24 1.58
N SER A 232 -21.66 -9.25 1.58
CA SER A 232 -21.32 -7.87 1.87
C SER A 232 -21.21 -7.60 3.37
N VAL A 233 -20.56 -6.49 3.76
CA VAL A 233 -20.53 -6.07 5.17
C VAL A 233 -21.91 -5.73 5.73
N ASP A 234 -22.86 -5.29 4.88
CA ASP A 234 -24.24 -5.03 5.27
C ASP A 234 -24.96 -6.33 5.60
N GLU A 235 -24.79 -7.37 4.78
CA GLU A 235 -25.34 -8.72 5.05
C GLU A 235 -24.73 -9.33 6.30
N LEU A 236 -23.43 -9.17 6.52
CA LEU A 236 -22.76 -9.61 7.74
C LEU A 236 -23.30 -8.89 8.98
N ALA A 237 -23.47 -7.57 8.92
CA ALA A 237 -24.04 -6.81 10.03
C ALA A 237 -25.47 -7.29 10.36
N LYS A 238 -26.30 -7.51 9.34
CA LYS A 238 -27.65 -8.06 9.50
C LYS A 238 -27.64 -9.45 10.14
N ALA A 239 -26.78 -10.34 9.67
CA ALA A 239 -26.62 -11.68 10.24
C ALA A 239 -26.18 -11.66 11.72
N ILE A 240 -25.27 -10.74 12.08
CA ILE A 240 -24.85 -10.54 13.48
C ILE A 240 -26.05 -10.10 14.34
N GLU A 241 -26.85 -9.15 13.86
CA GLU A 241 -28.04 -8.66 14.58
C GLU A 241 -29.06 -9.77 14.77
N GLU A 242 -29.38 -10.52 13.72
CA GLU A 242 -30.33 -11.65 13.77
C GLU A 242 -29.89 -12.76 14.73
N GLU A 243 -28.59 -13.11 14.72
CA GLU A 243 -28.05 -14.22 15.48
C GLU A 243 -27.71 -13.87 16.94
N THR A 244 -27.32 -12.62 17.22
CA THR A 244 -26.83 -12.23 18.56
C THR A 244 -27.77 -11.30 19.32
N GLY A 245 -28.76 -10.72 18.66
CA GLY A 245 -29.63 -9.69 19.18
C GLY A 245 -28.95 -8.33 19.41
N VAL A 246 -27.71 -8.15 18.94
CA VAL A 246 -26.99 -6.89 19.06
C VAL A 246 -27.25 -6.04 17.82
N GLU A 247 -27.82 -4.84 17.98
CA GLU A 247 -27.99 -3.90 16.88
C GLU A 247 -26.64 -3.67 16.16
N SER A 248 -26.59 -3.91 14.86
CA SER A 248 -25.34 -3.93 14.10
C SER A 248 -25.37 -2.93 12.95
N ARG A 249 -24.24 -2.30 12.68
CA ARG A 249 -24.07 -1.32 11.58
C ARG A 249 -22.83 -1.63 10.77
N ALA A 250 -22.98 -1.67 9.44
CA ALA A 250 -21.90 -1.79 8.51
C ALA A 250 -21.28 -0.41 8.17
N MET A 251 -19.98 -0.38 7.98
CA MET A 251 -19.22 0.80 7.58
C MET A 251 -18.09 0.40 6.65
N VAL A 252 -17.97 1.07 5.51
CA VAL A 252 -16.87 0.90 4.56
C VAL A 252 -15.99 2.15 4.63
N LEU A 253 -14.75 2.01 5.09
CA LEU A 253 -13.83 3.16 5.19
C LEU A 253 -13.36 3.66 3.84
N ALA A 254 -13.30 2.80 2.83
CA ALA A 254 -12.94 3.14 1.45
C ALA A 254 -11.65 4.00 1.35
N HIS A 255 -11.66 4.96 0.42
CA HIS A 255 -10.47 5.73 0.01
C HIS A 255 -9.94 6.73 1.04
N VAL A 256 -10.61 6.99 2.18
CA VAL A 256 -10.03 7.81 3.26
C VAL A 256 -8.72 7.21 3.78
N GLN A 257 -8.57 5.89 3.65
CA GLN A 257 -7.39 5.13 4.06
C GLN A 257 -6.14 5.43 3.21
N ARG A 258 -6.29 6.02 2.02
CA ARG A 258 -5.17 6.39 1.14
C ARG A 258 -4.66 7.80 1.38
N GLY A 259 -5.40 8.62 2.11
CA GLY A 259 -5.08 10.01 2.37
C GLY A 259 -4.24 10.22 3.62
N GLY A 260 -3.96 11.47 3.90
CA GLY A 260 -3.30 11.93 5.12
C GLY A 260 -1.82 12.25 4.94
N SER A 261 -1.28 12.95 5.93
CA SER A 261 0.13 13.28 6.00
C SER A 261 0.92 12.05 6.44
N PRO A 262 1.97 11.63 5.71
CA PRO A 262 2.71 10.42 6.04
C PRO A 262 3.32 10.50 7.44
N THR A 263 3.28 9.38 8.16
CA THR A 263 3.91 9.23 9.48
C THR A 263 5.42 9.38 9.40
N VAL A 264 6.08 9.50 10.54
CA VAL A 264 7.55 9.52 10.61
C VAL A 264 8.13 8.27 9.96
N LYS A 265 7.53 7.10 10.21
CA LYS A 265 8.01 5.83 9.65
C LYS A 265 7.94 5.84 8.12
N ASP A 266 6.80 6.20 7.55
CA ASP A 266 6.64 6.28 6.10
C ASP A 266 7.60 7.28 5.44
N ARG A 267 7.82 8.45 6.05
CA ARG A 267 8.77 9.45 5.52
C ARG A 267 10.22 8.97 5.55
N VAL A 268 10.63 8.33 6.66
CA VAL A 268 12.01 7.86 6.83
C VAL A 268 12.29 6.69 5.89
N VAL A 269 11.41 5.68 5.87
CA VAL A 269 11.56 4.50 4.99
C VAL A 269 11.54 4.91 3.52
N ALA A 270 10.60 5.77 3.13
CA ALA A 270 10.54 6.31 1.77
C ALA A 270 11.82 7.04 1.36
N SER A 271 12.39 7.82 2.28
CA SER A 271 13.66 8.54 2.03
C SER A 271 14.84 7.59 1.89
N GLN A 272 14.93 6.56 2.73
CA GLN A 272 15.98 5.55 2.64
C GLN A 272 15.89 4.75 1.33
N MET A 273 14.68 4.30 0.96
CA MET A 273 14.46 3.56 -0.29
C MET A 273 14.76 4.42 -1.52
N GLY A 274 14.35 5.70 -1.51
CA GLY A 274 14.64 6.63 -2.60
C GLY A 274 16.13 6.89 -2.78
N TYR A 275 16.87 7.05 -1.68
CA TYR A 275 18.32 7.18 -1.67
C TYR A 275 18.98 5.92 -2.27
N ARG A 276 18.63 4.74 -1.76
CA ARG A 276 19.18 3.46 -2.22
C ARG A 276 18.91 3.19 -3.70
N ALA A 277 17.72 3.54 -4.19
CA ALA A 277 17.37 3.35 -5.60
C ALA A 277 18.28 4.15 -6.54
N VAL A 278 18.66 5.37 -6.15
CA VAL A 278 19.60 6.19 -6.95
C VAL A 278 21.02 5.65 -6.88
N GLU A 279 21.48 5.19 -5.69
CA GLU A 279 22.79 4.53 -5.58
C GLU A 279 22.91 3.34 -6.53
N LEU A 280 21.92 2.45 -6.55
CA LEU A 280 21.91 1.29 -7.44
C LEU A 280 22.06 1.72 -8.91
N LEU A 281 21.27 2.71 -9.35
CA LEU A 281 21.37 3.22 -10.72
C LEU A 281 22.74 3.84 -11.00
N MET A 282 23.34 4.57 -10.05
CA MET A 282 24.68 5.15 -10.20
C MET A 282 25.77 4.09 -10.37
N ASP A 283 25.64 2.99 -9.65
CA ASP A 283 26.53 1.83 -9.73
C ASP A 283 26.30 0.98 -11.01
N GLY A 284 25.36 1.40 -11.87
CA GLY A 284 24.99 0.68 -13.10
C GLY A 284 24.14 -0.55 -12.82
N ILE A 285 23.57 -0.66 -11.61
CA ILE A 285 22.72 -1.78 -11.18
C ILE A 285 21.26 -1.39 -11.39
N GLY A 286 20.64 -1.96 -12.41
CA GLY A 286 19.20 -1.86 -12.66
C GLY A 286 18.47 -3.17 -12.36
N ASN A 287 17.21 -3.25 -12.74
CA ASN A 287 16.36 -4.45 -12.62
C ASN A 287 16.21 -4.92 -11.16
N ARG A 288 16.12 -3.97 -10.24
CA ARG A 288 16.03 -4.24 -8.80
C ARG A 288 14.72 -3.72 -8.22
N VAL A 289 14.32 -4.30 -7.10
CA VAL A 289 13.33 -3.76 -6.17
C VAL A 289 14.03 -3.50 -4.85
N VAL A 290 14.01 -2.25 -4.40
CA VAL A 290 14.46 -1.89 -3.04
C VAL A 290 13.40 -2.32 -2.05
N ALA A 291 13.78 -2.92 -0.95
CA ALA A 291 12.85 -3.43 0.05
C ALA A 291 13.34 -3.11 1.48
N MET A 292 12.40 -3.12 2.42
CA MET A 292 12.69 -3.16 3.86
C MET A 292 12.58 -4.60 4.32
N GLN A 293 13.62 -5.13 4.94
CA GLN A 293 13.60 -6.47 5.53
C GLN A 293 14.39 -6.47 6.83
N ASN A 294 13.76 -6.92 7.92
CA ASN A 294 14.35 -6.89 9.27
C ASN A 294 14.94 -5.52 9.64
N ASP A 295 14.19 -4.44 9.39
CA ASP A 295 14.58 -3.04 9.59
C ASP A 295 15.84 -2.59 8.82
N GLN A 296 16.22 -3.32 7.78
CA GLN A 296 17.32 -2.98 6.89
C GLN A 296 16.82 -2.73 5.47
N ILE A 297 17.45 -1.77 4.79
CA ILE A 297 17.22 -1.57 3.35
C ILE A 297 18.07 -2.59 2.58
N VAL A 298 17.40 -3.42 1.83
CA VAL A 298 17.97 -4.44 0.93
C VAL A 298 17.45 -4.23 -0.48
N ASP A 299 17.94 -4.97 -1.44
CA ASP A 299 17.41 -4.99 -2.79
C ASP A 299 17.43 -6.41 -3.37
N TYR A 300 16.44 -6.70 -4.20
CA TYR A 300 16.26 -7.98 -4.88
C TYR A 300 16.25 -7.78 -6.38
N ASP A 301 16.65 -8.79 -7.12
CA ASP A 301 16.36 -8.87 -8.55
C ASP A 301 14.85 -8.77 -8.77
N ILE A 302 14.42 -8.00 -9.79
CA ILE A 302 12.99 -7.72 -10.01
C ILE A 302 12.20 -8.99 -10.38
N PHE A 303 12.84 -9.95 -11.06
CA PHE A 303 12.22 -11.22 -11.42
C PHE A 303 12.04 -12.10 -10.19
N GLU A 304 13.05 -12.14 -9.31
CA GLU A 304 12.97 -12.85 -8.03
C GLU A 304 11.87 -12.23 -7.16
N ALA A 305 11.89 -10.91 -6.99
CA ALA A 305 10.92 -10.16 -6.18
C ALA A 305 9.47 -10.44 -6.60
N LEU A 306 9.20 -10.45 -7.90
CA LEU A 306 7.86 -10.72 -8.45
C LEU A 306 7.40 -12.18 -8.32
N ASN A 307 8.31 -13.11 -8.08
CA ASN A 307 8.01 -14.54 -7.91
C ASN A 307 7.97 -14.98 -6.44
N MET A 308 8.37 -14.13 -5.51
CA MET A 308 8.27 -14.40 -4.07
C MET A 308 6.80 -14.52 -3.64
N LYS A 309 6.59 -15.19 -2.51
CA LYS A 309 5.27 -15.29 -1.86
C LYS A 309 5.37 -14.70 -0.45
N LYS A 310 4.39 -13.91 -0.10
CA LYS A 310 4.23 -13.36 1.25
C LYS A 310 3.07 -14.07 1.93
N HIS A 311 3.28 -14.47 3.17
CA HIS A 311 2.28 -15.13 3.96
C HIS A 311 1.94 -14.28 5.18
N ILE A 312 0.68 -14.28 5.55
CA ILE A 312 0.25 -13.61 6.78
C ILE A 312 0.80 -14.34 7.99
N ASP A 313 1.12 -13.59 9.04
CA ASP A 313 1.60 -14.15 10.29
C ASP A 313 0.44 -14.83 11.04
N MET A 314 0.42 -16.16 10.99
CA MET A 314 -0.62 -16.98 11.64
C MET A 314 -0.50 -17.00 13.17
N ASP A 315 0.67 -16.75 13.72
CA ASP A 315 0.85 -16.66 15.17
C ASP A 315 0.32 -15.32 15.68
N LEU A 316 0.54 -14.24 14.91
CA LEU A 316 -0.09 -12.94 15.17
C LEU A 316 -1.62 -13.02 15.07
N TYR A 317 -2.15 -13.74 14.06
CA TYR A 317 -3.60 -13.97 13.93
C TYR A 317 -4.18 -14.77 15.12
N LYS A 318 -3.51 -15.83 15.56
CA LYS A 318 -3.90 -16.59 16.75
C LYS A 318 -3.88 -15.72 18.01
N MET A 319 -2.80 -14.94 18.19
CA MET A 319 -2.68 -13.99 19.31
C MET A 319 -3.84 -13.00 19.31
N ALA A 320 -4.17 -12.38 18.16
CA ALA A 320 -5.30 -11.48 18.00
C ALA A 320 -6.62 -12.13 18.48
N ASN A 321 -6.82 -13.39 18.10
CA ASN A 321 -8.00 -14.16 18.51
C ASN A 321 -8.07 -14.44 20.01
N ILE A 322 -6.95 -14.55 20.69
CA ILE A 322 -6.90 -14.79 22.16
C ILE A 322 -7.19 -13.51 22.94
N ILE A 323 -6.57 -12.40 22.54
CA ILE A 323 -6.66 -11.14 23.30
C ILE A 323 -7.94 -10.33 23.03
N SER A 324 -8.77 -10.75 22.07
CA SER A 324 -10.00 -10.06 21.67
C SER A 324 -11.21 -10.30 22.58
N ILE A 325 -11.09 -11.17 23.57
CA ILE A 325 -12.17 -11.62 24.46
C ILE A 325 -11.96 -11.06 25.86
#